data_cc227f30a1d1e20d70ad1961d2ae15c7
#
_entry.id   cc227f30a1d1e20d70ad1961d2ae15c7
#
_cell.length_a   1.000
_cell.length_b   1.000
_cell.length_c   1.000
_cell.angle_alpha   90.00
_cell.angle_beta   90.00
_cell.angle_gamma   90.00
#
_symmetry.space_group_name_H-M   'P 1'
#
loop_
_entity.id
_entity.type
_entity.pdbx_description
1 polymer ?
#
loop_
_entity_poly.entity_id
_entity_poly.type
_entity_poly.pdbx_seq_one_letter_code
_entity_poly.pdbx_strand_id
1 'polypeptide(L)'
;MLAVNNPSVIHAIDKTSEAYPACLLEIMAPPQILYARGNLDLLAQPPGVAIVGTRNATKNGLIITSRISKFCVSEGAVVVSGLALGIDAEAHRGCLEAGGKTIAVLAHGLHTAEPKRNLQLGHQILESGGLWVSEHPEGTSASRQHFVPRNRIQVGLSKCSIVVESDIKSGTTTHAKFCVQEKHPLFAVIPQPGNPLGLNCGGPEMLVNDMGATGITTKNDYHLVAKLISA
;
A
#
# COMPACT_ATOMS: atom_id res chain seq x y z
N MET A 1 17.70 9.73 -19.48
CA MET A 1 16.28 10.02 -19.65
C MET A 1 15.56 8.69 -19.83
N LEU A 2 14.90 8.18 -18.80
CA LEU A 2 14.02 7.02 -18.93
C LEU A 2 12.85 7.44 -19.84
N ALA A 3 12.70 6.72 -20.93
CA ALA A 3 11.74 7.04 -21.97
C ALA A 3 10.29 6.89 -21.43
N VAL A 4 9.59 8.03 -21.45
CA VAL A 4 8.15 8.14 -21.57
C VAL A 4 7.32 7.12 -20.79
N ASN A 5 6.56 7.62 -19.84
CA ASN A 5 5.47 6.96 -19.10
C ASN A 5 4.43 6.31 -20.04
N ASN A 6 4.83 5.24 -20.73
CA ASN A 6 3.93 4.45 -21.57
C ASN A 6 3.29 3.35 -20.71
N PRO A 7 1.98 3.44 -20.37
CA PRO A 7 1.33 2.46 -19.53
C PRO A 7 1.19 1.07 -20.18
N SER A 8 1.61 0.92 -21.45
CA SER A 8 1.61 -0.37 -22.13
C SER A 8 2.90 -1.15 -21.96
N VAL A 9 3.99 -0.52 -21.51
CA VAL A 9 5.32 -1.14 -21.38
C VAL A 9 5.56 -1.62 -19.95
N ILE A 10 6.04 -2.85 -19.81
CA ILE A 10 6.53 -3.40 -18.53
C ILE A 10 8.06 -3.27 -18.55
N HIS A 11 8.59 -2.56 -17.57
CA HIS A 11 10.03 -2.37 -17.37
C HIS A 11 10.52 -3.37 -16.34
N ALA A 12 11.65 -4.05 -16.63
CA ALA A 12 12.37 -4.87 -15.67
C ALA A 12 13.56 -4.07 -15.15
N ILE A 13 13.56 -3.75 -13.87
CA ILE A 13 14.58 -2.91 -13.21
C ILE A 13 15.40 -3.82 -12.29
N ASP A 14 16.64 -4.10 -12.69
CA ASP A 14 17.57 -4.88 -11.87
C ASP A 14 18.00 -4.13 -10.63
N LYS A 15 18.20 -4.84 -9.52
CA LYS A 15 18.61 -4.29 -8.23
C LYS A 15 19.92 -3.47 -8.28
N THR A 16 20.78 -3.76 -9.26
CA THR A 16 22.04 -3.03 -9.47
C THR A 16 21.88 -1.79 -10.35
N SER A 17 20.71 -1.56 -10.92
CA SER A 17 20.41 -0.40 -11.75
C SER A 17 20.26 0.87 -10.92
N GLU A 18 20.75 2.01 -11.43
CA GLU A 18 20.51 3.34 -10.85
C GLU A 18 19.02 3.72 -10.82
N ALA A 19 18.18 3.09 -11.66
CA ALA A 19 16.75 3.30 -11.69
C ALA A 19 16.01 2.50 -10.58
N TYR A 20 16.72 1.62 -9.84
CA TYR A 20 16.09 0.86 -8.76
C TYR A 20 15.83 1.77 -7.55
N PRO A 21 14.63 1.72 -6.92
CA PRO A 21 14.30 2.59 -5.80
C PRO A 21 15.25 2.35 -4.60
N ALA A 22 15.95 3.39 -4.17
CA ALA A 22 16.90 3.30 -3.06
C ALA A 22 16.24 2.76 -1.78
N CYS A 23 15.00 3.17 -1.50
CA CYS A 23 14.23 2.70 -0.35
C CYS A 23 13.98 1.17 -0.35
N LEU A 24 13.93 0.53 -1.53
CA LEU A 24 13.81 -0.93 -1.62
C LEU A 24 15.14 -1.66 -1.39
N LEU A 25 16.28 -0.99 -1.54
CA LEU A 25 17.58 -1.58 -1.21
C LEU A 25 17.77 -1.76 0.30
N GLU A 26 17.05 -0.97 1.09
CA GLU A 26 17.16 -0.93 2.55
C GLU A 26 16.38 -2.04 3.25
N ILE A 27 15.39 -2.68 2.58
CA ILE A 27 14.62 -3.78 3.19
C ILE A 27 15.45 -5.07 3.25
N MET A 28 15.16 -5.95 4.22
CA MET A 28 15.89 -7.20 4.43
C MET A 28 16.00 -8.11 3.20
N ALA A 29 15.00 -8.10 2.32
CA ALA A 29 14.94 -8.97 1.16
C ALA A 29 14.45 -8.18 -0.09
N PRO A 30 15.28 -7.28 -0.66
CA PRO A 30 14.91 -6.53 -1.84
C PRO A 30 14.73 -7.47 -3.05
N PRO A 31 13.71 -7.27 -3.90
CA PRO A 31 13.56 -8.00 -5.15
C PRO A 31 14.81 -7.88 -6.02
N GLN A 32 15.30 -8.96 -6.62
CA GLN A 32 16.41 -8.90 -7.57
C GLN A 32 16.03 -8.11 -8.82
N ILE A 33 14.78 -8.28 -9.28
CA ILE A 33 14.21 -7.54 -10.38
C ILE A 33 12.88 -6.96 -9.89
N LEU A 34 12.70 -5.66 -10.05
CA LEU A 34 11.43 -4.97 -9.88
C LEU A 34 10.82 -4.75 -11.25
N TYR A 35 9.69 -5.40 -11.52
CA TYR A 35 8.88 -5.10 -12.70
C TYR A 35 8.01 -3.89 -12.40
N ALA A 36 7.92 -2.95 -13.34
CA ALA A 36 7.16 -1.72 -13.18
C ALA A 36 6.39 -1.38 -14.46
N ARG A 37 5.15 -0.94 -14.33
CA ARG A 37 4.28 -0.53 -15.44
C ARG A 37 3.52 0.74 -15.09
N GLY A 38 3.64 1.78 -15.90
CA GLY A 38 3.02 3.10 -15.67
C GLY A 38 4.05 4.20 -15.42
N ASN A 39 3.77 5.09 -14.48
CA ASN A 39 4.60 6.25 -14.19
C ASN A 39 5.82 5.89 -13.31
N LEU A 40 6.97 5.68 -13.94
CA LEU A 40 8.22 5.31 -13.25
C LEU A 40 8.78 6.43 -12.36
N ASP A 41 8.42 7.70 -12.59
CA ASP A 41 8.87 8.81 -11.75
C ASP A 41 8.44 8.65 -10.30
N LEU A 42 7.38 7.87 -10.03
CA LEU A 42 6.93 7.56 -8.69
C LEU A 42 7.92 6.69 -7.89
N LEU A 43 8.83 5.98 -8.56
CA LEU A 43 9.90 5.21 -7.91
C LEU A 43 11.07 6.08 -7.47
N ALA A 44 11.28 7.23 -8.14
CA ALA A 44 12.33 8.19 -7.81
C ALA A 44 11.91 9.20 -6.73
N GLN A 45 10.64 9.21 -6.34
CA GLN A 45 10.12 10.09 -5.30
C GLN A 45 10.33 9.51 -3.89
N PRO A 46 10.23 10.35 -2.85
CA PRO A 46 10.21 9.84 -1.48
C PRO A 46 9.13 8.76 -1.32
N PRO A 47 9.38 7.74 -0.49
CA PRO A 47 8.41 6.69 -0.23
C PRO A 47 7.05 7.23 0.19
N GLY A 48 5.98 6.56 -0.25
CA GLY A 48 4.61 6.93 0.00
C GLY A 48 4.09 6.56 1.39
N VAL A 49 2.78 6.35 1.50
CA VAL A 49 2.09 5.80 2.68
C VAL A 49 1.38 4.52 2.28
N ALA A 50 1.70 3.40 2.94
CA ALA A 50 0.99 2.15 2.74
C ALA A 50 -0.34 2.15 3.51
N ILE A 51 -1.45 1.82 2.85
CA ILE A 51 -2.76 1.66 3.47
C ILE A 51 -3.25 0.25 3.17
N VAL A 52 -3.44 -0.55 4.21
CA VAL A 52 -3.75 -1.98 4.07
C VAL A 52 -4.84 -2.43 5.05
N GLY A 53 -5.48 -3.57 4.74
CA GLY A 53 -6.47 -4.13 5.64
C GLY A 53 -7.21 -5.34 5.10
N THR A 54 -8.36 -5.61 5.71
CA THR A 54 -9.19 -6.76 5.38
C THR A 54 -9.80 -6.66 3.97
N ARG A 55 -9.98 -7.82 3.34
CA ARG A 55 -10.73 -7.94 2.08
C ARG A 55 -12.24 -7.81 2.27
N ASN A 56 -12.73 -8.07 3.48
CA ASN A 56 -14.13 -7.98 3.87
C ASN A 56 -14.34 -6.79 4.82
N ALA A 57 -14.12 -5.59 4.30
CA ALA A 57 -14.21 -4.36 5.05
C ALA A 57 -15.67 -3.97 5.37
N THR A 58 -15.89 -3.39 6.55
CA THR A 58 -17.17 -2.77 6.87
C THR A 58 -17.41 -1.50 6.04
N LYS A 59 -18.65 -1.07 5.93
CA LYS A 59 -19.00 0.19 5.26
C LYS A 59 -18.24 1.38 5.89
N ASN A 60 -18.14 1.41 7.21
CA ASN A 60 -17.42 2.46 7.92
C ASN A 60 -15.90 2.37 7.76
N GLY A 61 -15.34 1.15 7.70
CA GLY A 61 -13.94 0.92 7.38
C GLY A 61 -13.56 1.47 6.00
N LEU A 62 -14.41 1.26 4.98
CA LEU A 62 -14.22 1.85 3.65
C LEU A 62 -14.25 3.38 3.70
N ILE A 63 -15.23 3.98 4.39
CA ILE A 63 -15.33 5.45 4.55
C ILE A 63 -14.06 6.01 5.23
N ILE A 64 -13.56 5.36 6.26
CA ILE A 64 -12.35 5.78 6.97
C ILE A 64 -11.14 5.65 6.05
N THR A 65 -11.01 4.56 5.30
CA THR A 65 -9.94 4.34 4.34
C THR A 65 -9.90 5.45 3.29
N SER A 66 -11.04 5.77 2.68
CA SER A 66 -11.14 6.86 1.70
C SER A 66 -10.70 8.20 2.29
N ARG A 67 -11.12 8.52 3.54
CA ARG A 67 -10.72 9.76 4.23
C ARG A 67 -9.22 9.81 4.51
N ILE A 68 -8.61 8.70 4.96
CA ILE A 68 -7.16 8.62 5.20
C ILE A 68 -6.40 8.78 3.89
N SER A 69 -6.84 8.13 2.80
CA SER A 69 -6.21 8.26 1.50
C SER A 69 -6.25 9.70 0.98
N LYS A 70 -7.41 10.37 1.08
CA LYS A 70 -7.58 11.78 0.70
C LYS A 70 -6.69 12.70 1.53
N PHE A 71 -6.57 12.43 2.83
CA PHE A 71 -5.65 13.14 3.70
C PHE A 71 -4.19 12.94 3.26
N CYS A 72 -3.74 11.71 3.00
CA CYS A 72 -2.38 11.45 2.51
C CYS A 72 -2.09 12.23 1.21
N VAL A 73 -3.05 12.28 0.29
CA VAL A 73 -2.94 13.07 -0.96
C VAL A 73 -2.83 14.56 -0.66
N SER A 74 -3.61 15.11 0.29
CA SER A 74 -3.52 16.54 0.66
C SER A 74 -2.18 16.92 1.29
N GLU A 75 -1.48 15.95 1.90
CA GLU A 75 -0.11 16.11 2.42
C GLU A 75 0.97 15.82 1.35
N GLY A 76 0.58 15.59 0.09
CA GLY A 76 1.51 15.34 -1.02
C GLY A 76 2.05 13.90 -1.09
N ALA A 77 1.52 12.97 -0.32
CA ALA A 77 2.00 11.59 -0.32
C ALA A 77 1.39 10.76 -1.46
N VAL A 78 2.18 9.83 -1.98
CA VAL A 78 1.73 8.73 -2.84
C VAL A 78 1.12 7.64 -1.96
N VAL A 79 -0.07 7.14 -2.32
CA VAL A 79 -0.67 6.00 -1.63
C VAL A 79 -0.14 4.69 -2.20
N VAL A 80 0.31 3.79 -1.34
CA VAL A 80 0.80 2.46 -1.70
C VAL A 80 -0.16 1.41 -1.17
N SER A 81 -0.61 0.48 -2.01
CA SER A 81 -1.45 -0.63 -1.56
C SER A 81 -1.37 -1.83 -2.49
N GLY A 82 -2.13 -2.90 -2.23
CA GLY A 82 -1.97 -4.19 -2.90
C GLY A 82 -3.05 -4.56 -3.89
N LEU A 83 -3.96 -3.65 -4.20
CA LEU A 83 -5.09 -3.85 -5.11
C LEU A 83 -6.04 -5.01 -4.70
N ALA A 84 -5.94 -5.56 -3.49
CA ALA A 84 -6.87 -6.55 -2.98
C ALA A 84 -8.29 -5.96 -2.82
N LEU A 85 -9.30 -6.83 -2.64
CA LEU A 85 -10.65 -6.37 -2.31
C LEU A 85 -10.65 -5.64 -0.94
N GLY A 86 -11.67 -4.84 -0.68
CA GLY A 86 -11.85 -4.15 0.61
C GLY A 86 -10.93 -2.94 0.77
N ILE A 87 -10.15 -2.90 1.84
CA ILE A 87 -9.35 -1.74 2.25
C ILE A 87 -8.36 -1.31 1.16
N ASP A 88 -7.63 -2.25 0.56
CA ASP A 88 -6.63 -1.93 -0.47
C ASP A 88 -7.27 -1.23 -1.68
N ALA A 89 -8.38 -1.78 -2.19
CA ALA A 89 -9.10 -1.17 -3.31
C ALA A 89 -9.63 0.22 -2.97
N GLU A 90 -10.14 0.40 -1.76
CA GLU A 90 -10.68 1.68 -1.32
C GLU A 90 -9.56 2.71 -1.09
N ALA A 91 -8.37 2.28 -0.64
CA ALA A 91 -7.22 3.15 -0.55
C ALA A 91 -6.85 3.75 -1.91
N HIS A 92 -6.83 2.92 -2.95
CA HIS A 92 -6.59 3.39 -4.32
C HIS A 92 -7.71 4.33 -4.80
N ARG A 93 -9.00 3.98 -4.61
CA ARG A 93 -10.13 4.83 -5.02
C ARG A 93 -10.08 6.19 -4.35
N GLY A 94 -9.95 6.23 -3.01
CA GLY A 94 -9.88 7.47 -2.26
C GLY A 94 -8.71 8.37 -2.69
N CYS A 95 -7.56 7.76 -3.06
CA CYS A 95 -6.43 8.48 -3.62
C CYS A 95 -6.78 9.09 -5.00
N LEU A 96 -7.34 8.30 -5.92
CA LEU A 96 -7.71 8.77 -7.26
C LEU A 96 -8.80 9.84 -7.22
N GLU A 97 -9.81 9.69 -6.36
CA GLU A 97 -10.86 10.69 -6.14
C GLU A 97 -10.32 12.04 -5.65
N ALA A 98 -9.20 12.03 -4.93
CA ALA A 98 -8.51 13.25 -4.50
C ALA A 98 -7.51 13.80 -5.54
N GLY A 99 -7.44 13.20 -6.74
CA GLY A 99 -6.48 13.59 -7.78
C GLY A 99 -5.03 13.16 -7.50
N GLY A 100 -4.82 12.30 -6.50
CA GLY A 100 -3.51 11.80 -6.10
C GLY A 100 -2.97 10.69 -7.01
N LYS A 101 -1.69 10.33 -6.80
CA LYS A 101 -1.03 9.20 -7.45
C LYS A 101 -0.91 8.03 -6.50
N THR A 102 -1.02 6.81 -7.03
CA THR A 102 -0.98 5.61 -6.22
C THR A 102 -0.16 4.50 -6.89
N ILE A 103 0.51 3.70 -6.06
CA ILE A 103 1.31 2.56 -6.46
C ILE A 103 0.59 1.28 -6.04
N ALA A 104 0.22 0.44 -7.01
CA ALA A 104 -0.31 -0.89 -6.74
C ALA A 104 0.82 -1.92 -6.78
N VAL A 105 1.11 -2.53 -5.63
CA VAL A 105 2.10 -3.60 -5.51
C VAL A 105 1.40 -4.93 -5.71
N LEU A 106 1.65 -5.60 -6.84
CA LEU A 106 0.94 -6.80 -7.26
C LEU A 106 1.73 -8.07 -6.92
N ALA A 107 1.02 -9.16 -6.68
CA ALA A 107 1.60 -10.46 -6.35
C ALA A 107 1.59 -11.43 -7.56
N HIS A 108 1.71 -10.90 -8.76
CA HIS A 108 1.68 -11.60 -10.06
C HIS A 108 2.31 -10.71 -11.14
N GLY A 109 2.48 -11.21 -12.34
CA GLY A 109 3.02 -10.45 -13.48
C GLY A 109 2.09 -9.31 -13.91
N LEU A 110 2.68 -8.22 -14.40
CA LEU A 110 1.99 -6.95 -14.69
C LEU A 110 1.21 -6.92 -16.02
N HIS A 111 1.00 -8.07 -16.67
CA HIS A 111 0.17 -8.18 -17.89
C HIS A 111 -1.32 -7.94 -17.62
N THR A 112 -1.76 -8.11 -16.38
CA THR A 112 -3.15 -7.92 -15.94
C THR A 112 -3.20 -7.38 -14.50
N ALA A 113 -4.38 -7.06 -14.01
CA ALA A 113 -4.62 -6.74 -12.60
C ALA A 113 -5.56 -7.77 -11.97
N GLU A 114 -5.17 -8.27 -10.80
CA GLU A 114 -5.96 -9.21 -10.00
C GLU A 114 -6.27 -8.61 -8.61
N PRO A 115 -7.44 -8.92 -8.04
CA PRO A 115 -8.49 -9.81 -8.54
C PRO A 115 -9.28 -9.18 -9.70
N LYS A 116 -9.92 -10.00 -10.54
CA LYS A 116 -10.71 -9.53 -11.70
C LYS A 116 -11.73 -8.43 -11.36
N ARG A 117 -12.30 -8.44 -10.13
CA ARG A 117 -13.22 -7.40 -9.67
C ARG A 117 -12.57 -6.02 -9.61
N ASN A 118 -11.25 -5.94 -9.44
CA ASN A 118 -10.48 -4.71 -9.37
C ASN A 118 -9.73 -4.41 -10.68
N LEU A 119 -9.95 -5.17 -11.75
CA LEU A 119 -9.29 -4.97 -13.05
C LEU A 119 -9.47 -3.53 -13.56
N GLN A 120 -10.70 -3.02 -13.53
CA GLN A 120 -10.98 -1.65 -13.96
C GLN A 120 -10.28 -0.61 -13.07
N LEU A 121 -10.29 -0.80 -11.75
CA LEU A 121 -9.55 0.07 -10.83
C LEU A 121 -8.04 0.03 -11.13
N GLY A 122 -7.49 -1.14 -11.41
CA GLY A 122 -6.10 -1.28 -11.83
C GLY A 122 -5.78 -0.43 -13.06
N HIS A 123 -6.62 -0.49 -14.11
CA HIS A 123 -6.45 0.35 -15.30
C HIS A 123 -6.59 1.84 -15.00
N GLN A 124 -7.57 2.24 -14.18
CA GLN A 124 -7.72 3.63 -13.73
C GLN A 124 -6.47 4.16 -13.02
N ILE A 125 -5.77 3.33 -12.23
CA ILE A 125 -4.49 3.69 -11.62
C ILE A 125 -3.48 4.09 -12.69
N LEU A 126 -3.30 3.27 -13.73
CA LEU A 126 -2.35 3.55 -14.81
C LEU A 126 -2.75 4.80 -15.62
N GLU A 127 -4.02 4.90 -15.99
CA GLU A 127 -4.59 6.02 -16.76
C GLU A 127 -4.46 7.36 -16.01
N SER A 128 -4.55 7.33 -14.68
CA SER A 128 -4.37 8.51 -13.82
C SER A 128 -2.88 8.84 -13.54
N GLY A 129 -1.94 8.17 -14.21
CA GLY A 129 -0.51 8.37 -14.02
C GLY A 129 0.03 7.77 -12.72
N GLY A 130 -0.60 6.70 -12.24
CA GLY A 130 -0.09 5.84 -11.18
C GLY A 130 0.84 4.75 -11.71
N LEU A 131 1.16 3.78 -10.85
CA LEU A 131 2.17 2.76 -11.12
C LEU A 131 1.72 1.39 -10.60
N TRP A 132 2.00 0.35 -11.37
CA TRP A 132 2.01 -1.03 -10.88
C TRP A 132 3.44 -1.50 -10.72
N VAL A 133 3.70 -2.22 -9.62
CA VAL A 133 5.00 -2.89 -9.41
C VAL A 133 4.80 -4.33 -8.96
N SER A 134 5.76 -5.19 -9.31
CA SER A 134 5.80 -6.59 -8.91
C SER A 134 7.23 -7.12 -8.91
N GLU A 135 7.48 -8.19 -8.17
CA GLU A 135 8.72 -8.97 -8.29
C GLU A 135 8.58 -10.15 -9.27
N HIS A 136 7.42 -10.31 -9.88
CA HIS A 136 7.13 -11.45 -10.76
C HIS A 136 7.13 -11.02 -12.22
N PRO A 137 7.77 -11.82 -13.12
CA PRO A 137 7.79 -11.55 -14.55
C PRO A 137 6.40 -11.64 -15.16
N GLU A 138 6.24 -11.06 -16.35
CA GLU A 138 5.02 -11.13 -17.14
C GLU A 138 4.59 -12.59 -17.34
N GLY A 139 3.26 -12.85 -17.34
CA GLY A 139 2.69 -14.19 -17.42
C GLY A 139 2.59 -14.95 -16.10
N THR A 140 3.23 -14.48 -15.02
CA THR A 140 3.09 -15.12 -13.70
C THR A 140 1.69 -14.92 -13.15
N SER A 141 1.01 -16.02 -12.83
CA SER A 141 -0.34 -16.00 -12.25
C SER A 141 -0.31 -15.67 -10.74
N ALA A 142 -1.38 -15.06 -10.25
CA ALA A 142 -1.55 -14.83 -8.81
C ALA A 142 -1.59 -16.15 -8.03
N SER A 143 -0.81 -16.23 -6.95
CA SER A 143 -0.71 -17.41 -6.08
C SER A 143 -0.75 -17.00 -4.62
N ARG A 144 -1.30 -17.89 -3.76
CA ARG A 144 -1.31 -17.64 -2.31
C ARG A 144 0.10 -17.44 -1.73
N GLN A 145 1.10 -18.09 -2.31
CA GLN A 145 2.49 -17.99 -1.88
C GLN A 145 3.11 -16.63 -2.16
N HIS A 146 2.58 -15.86 -3.11
CA HIS A 146 3.11 -14.55 -3.52
C HIS A 146 2.55 -13.38 -2.70
N PHE A 147 1.36 -13.52 -2.07
CA PHE A 147 0.71 -12.41 -1.38
C PHE A 147 1.48 -11.93 -0.14
N VAL A 148 2.04 -12.85 0.62
CA VAL A 148 2.77 -12.52 1.86
C VAL A 148 4.13 -11.88 1.56
N PRO A 149 5.01 -12.49 0.73
CA PRO A 149 6.30 -11.87 0.39
C PRO A 149 6.17 -10.49 -0.22
N ARG A 150 5.15 -10.25 -1.05
CA ARG A 150 4.87 -8.97 -1.68
C ARG A 150 4.74 -7.81 -0.68
N ASN A 151 4.24 -8.06 0.54
CA ASN A 151 4.00 -7.02 1.53
C ASN A 151 5.27 -6.25 1.92
N ARG A 152 6.45 -6.90 1.88
CA ARG A 152 7.72 -6.21 2.16
C ARG A 152 8.01 -5.09 1.16
N ILE A 153 7.55 -5.25 -0.09
CA ILE A 153 7.70 -4.23 -1.13
C ILE A 153 6.78 -3.03 -0.83
N GLN A 154 5.56 -3.27 -0.32
CA GLN A 154 4.69 -2.17 0.12
C GLN A 154 5.35 -1.39 1.27
N VAL A 155 5.94 -2.10 2.25
CA VAL A 155 6.67 -1.48 3.37
C VAL A 155 7.83 -0.65 2.83
N GLY A 156 8.69 -1.22 1.98
CA GLY A 156 9.85 -0.53 1.45
C GLY A 156 9.54 0.69 0.55
N LEU A 157 8.38 0.70 -0.11
CA LEU A 157 7.91 1.85 -0.90
C LEU A 157 7.14 2.90 -0.07
N SER A 158 7.17 2.79 1.26
CA SER A 158 6.39 3.66 2.14
C SER A 158 7.22 4.21 3.28
N LYS A 159 6.89 5.40 3.78
CA LYS A 159 7.45 5.99 5.02
C LYS A 159 6.76 5.44 6.26
N CYS A 160 5.51 5.05 6.12
CA CYS A 160 4.73 4.41 7.19
C CYS A 160 3.62 3.55 6.60
N SER A 161 3.09 2.65 7.43
CA SER A 161 1.94 1.80 7.08
C SER A 161 0.76 2.08 8.00
N ILE A 162 -0.45 2.11 7.44
CA ILE A 162 -1.70 2.30 8.17
C ILE A 162 -2.59 1.08 7.96
N VAL A 163 -2.92 0.39 9.05
CA VAL A 163 -3.87 -0.72 9.07
C VAL A 163 -5.24 -0.19 9.49
N VAL A 164 -6.26 -0.35 8.62
CA VAL A 164 -7.62 0.18 8.92
C VAL A 164 -8.48 -0.84 9.62
N GLU A 165 -8.68 -2.00 9.05
CA GLU A 165 -9.45 -3.12 9.61
C GLU A 165 -8.74 -4.43 9.33
N SER A 166 -8.74 -5.35 10.27
CA SER A 166 -8.32 -6.74 10.05
C SER A 166 -8.71 -7.66 11.19
N ASP A 167 -8.78 -8.95 10.88
CA ASP A 167 -8.79 -10.00 11.90
C ASP A 167 -7.39 -10.17 12.49
N ILE A 168 -7.31 -10.71 13.71
CA ILE A 168 -6.05 -11.00 14.42
C ILE A 168 -5.15 -11.91 13.56
N LYS A 169 -5.71 -12.96 12.97
CA LYS A 169 -5.00 -13.90 12.08
C LYS A 169 -5.30 -13.56 10.63
N SER A 170 -4.49 -12.69 10.02
CA SER A 170 -4.70 -12.21 8.66
C SER A 170 -3.40 -11.94 7.91
N GLY A 171 -3.49 -11.73 6.59
CA GLY A 171 -2.36 -11.24 5.79
C GLY A 171 -1.87 -9.85 6.22
N THR A 172 -2.76 -9.06 6.82
CA THR A 172 -2.45 -7.73 7.38
C THR A 172 -1.54 -7.85 8.61
N THR A 173 -1.75 -8.86 9.46
CA THR A 173 -0.83 -9.16 10.57
C THR A 173 0.57 -9.51 10.07
N THR A 174 0.67 -10.17 8.91
CA THR A 174 1.96 -10.47 8.30
C THR A 174 2.62 -9.20 7.73
N HIS A 175 1.84 -8.26 7.16
CA HIS A 175 2.34 -6.95 6.76
C HIS A 175 2.93 -6.20 7.97
N ALA A 176 2.22 -6.20 9.10
CA ALA A 176 2.70 -5.58 10.34
C ALA A 176 4.01 -6.22 10.86
N LYS A 177 4.19 -7.53 10.71
CA LYS A 177 5.46 -8.19 11.04
C LYS A 177 6.63 -7.65 10.22
N PHE A 178 6.44 -7.40 8.91
CA PHE A 178 7.47 -6.73 8.11
C PHE A 178 7.75 -5.32 8.63
N CYS A 179 6.72 -4.53 8.98
CA CYS A 179 6.92 -3.20 9.57
C CYS A 179 7.81 -3.28 10.83
N VAL A 180 7.52 -4.21 11.75
CA VAL A 180 8.32 -4.38 12.97
C VAL A 180 9.76 -4.80 12.65
N GLN A 181 9.97 -5.75 11.74
CA GLN A 181 11.30 -6.23 11.34
C GLN A 181 12.13 -5.11 10.71
N GLU A 182 11.53 -4.27 9.89
CA GLU A 182 12.17 -3.14 9.21
C GLU A 182 12.24 -1.86 10.08
N LYS A 183 11.74 -1.90 11.32
CA LYS A 183 11.57 -0.72 12.19
C LYS A 183 10.77 0.39 11.52
N HIS A 184 9.85 0.00 10.67
CA HIS A 184 9.02 0.87 9.87
C HIS A 184 7.82 1.37 10.69
N PRO A 185 7.52 2.68 10.71
CA PRO A 185 6.40 3.23 11.47
C PRO A 185 5.07 2.58 11.09
N LEU A 186 4.37 2.06 12.10
CA LEU A 186 3.11 1.34 11.93
C LEU A 186 1.99 2.06 12.70
N PHE A 187 0.91 2.34 12.00
CA PHE A 187 -0.32 2.90 12.56
C PHE A 187 -1.47 1.90 12.43
N ALA A 188 -2.41 1.97 13.35
CA ALA A 188 -3.61 1.13 13.32
C ALA A 188 -4.84 1.97 13.70
N VAL A 189 -5.92 1.83 12.94
CA VAL A 189 -7.19 2.51 13.22
C VAL A 189 -7.87 1.82 14.40
N ILE A 190 -8.05 2.56 15.49
CA ILE A 190 -8.69 2.09 16.71
C ILE A 190 -10.06 2.74 16.84
N PRO A 191 -11.12 1.98 17.15
CA PRO A 191 -12.43 2.55 17.34
C PRO A 191 -12.48 3.41 18.61
N GLN A 192 -13.42 4.34 18.66
CA GLN A 192 -13.78 4.99 19.90
C GLN A 192 -14.40 3.96 20.89
N PRO A 193 -14.39 4.25 22.21
CA PRO A 193 -14.98 3.36 23.19
C PRO A 193 -16.39 2.87 22.81
N GLY A 194 -16.62 1.58 22.95
CA GLY A 194 -17.87 0.93 22.55
C GLY A 194 -18.01 0.66 21.05
N ASN A 195 -17.01 0.99 20.25
CA ASN A 195 -16.98 0.75 18.80
C ASN A 195 -18.27 1.19 18.05
N PRO A 196 -18.68 2.46 18.15
CA PRO A 196 -19.95 2.94 17.60
C PRO A 196 -20.07 2.81 16.07
N LEU A 197 -18.94 2.64 15.38
CA LEU A 197 -18.89 2.44 13.94
C LEU A 197 -18.88 0.97 13.52
N GLY A 198 -18.84 0.03 14.47
CA GLY A 198 -18.82 -1.41 14.18
C GLY A 198 -17.63 -1.85 13.33
N LEU A 199 -16.45 -1.28 13.57
CA LEU A 199 -15.24 -1.62 12.83
C LEU A 199 -14.72 -3.01 13.22
N ASN A 200 -14.12 -3.73 12.27
CA ASN A 200 -13.37 -4.95 12.56
C ASN A 200 -11.96 -4.59 13.07
N CYS A 201 -11.84 -4.43 14.37
CA CYS A 201 -10.64 -3.89 15.04
C CYS A 201 -9.79 -4.93 15.76
N GLY A 202 -10.13 -6.21 15.73
CA GLY A 202 -9.36 -7.24 16.44
C GLY A 202 -7.89 -7.27 16.06
N GLY A 203 -7.57 -7.14 14.77
CA GLY A 203 -6.19 -6.97 14.31
C GLY A 203 -5.57 -5.63 14.73
N PRO A 204 -6.15 -4.47 14.40
CA PRO A 204 -5.67 -3.16 14.82
C PRO A 204 -5.38 -3.05 16.32
N GLU A 205 -6.27 -3.50 17.19
CA GLU A 205 -6.08 -3.49 18.64
C GLU A 205 -4.89 -4.35 19.07
N MET A 206 -4.75 -5.55 18.51
CA MET A 206 -3.58 -6.41 18.74
C MET A 206 -2.29 -5.72 18.26
N LEU A 207 -2.30 -5.02 17.11
CA LEU A 207 -1.12 -4.33 16.62
C LEU A 207 -0.67 -3.20 17.57
N VAL A 208 -1.62 -2.49 18.18
CA VAL A 208 -1.30 -1.45 19.18
C VAL A 208 -0.78 -2.07 20.47
N ASN A 209 -1.46 -3.09 20.99
CA ASN A 209 -1.14 -3.67 22.28
C ASN A 209 0.15 -4.50 22.28
N ASP A 210 0.39 -5.25 21.19
CA ASP A 210 1.41 -6.30 21.16
C ASP A 210 2.57 -6.01 20.20
N MET A 211 2.40 -5.10 19.22
CA MET A 211 3.37 -4.88 18.15
C MET A 211 3.86 -3.43 18.04
N GLY A 212 3.46 -2.55 18.97
CA GLY A 212 3.95 -1.17 19.05
C GLY A 212 3.39 -0.24 17.97
N ALA A 213 2.26 -0.58 17.35
CA ALA A 213 1.61 0.33 16.42
C ALA A 213 1.04 1.55 17.14
N THR A 214 1.08 2.72 16.49
CA THR A 214 0.44 3.93 16.99
C THR A 214 -1.04 3.93 16.62
N GLY A 215 -1.92 4.11 17.60
CA GLY A 215 -3.37 4.16 17.37
C GLY A 215 -3.81 5.45 16.67
N ILE A 216 -4.72 5.33 15.72
CA ILE A 216 -5.46 6.42 15.08
C ILE A 216 -6.93 6.26 15.46
N THR A 217 -7.45 7.12 16.33
CA THR A 217 -8.85 7.06 16.80
C THR A 217 -9.71 8.15 16.16
N THR A 218 -9.12 9.29 15.88
CA THR A 218 -9.81 10.45 15.33
C THR A 218 -8.99 11.11 14.21
N LYS A 219 -9.60 12.06 13.51
CA LYS A 219 -8.88 12.86 12.50
C LYS A 219 -7.75 13.71 13.12
N ASN A 220 -7.83 14.02 14.41
CA ASN A 220 -6.79 14.79 15.07
C ASN A 220 -5.46 14.03 15.11
N ASP A 221 -5.51 12.69 15.07
CA ASP A 221 -4.32 11.83 15.12
C ASP A 221 -3.56 11.80 13.77
N TYR A 222 -4.19 12.30 12.68
CA TYR A 222 -3.57 12.32 11.34
C TYR A 222 -2.29 13.15 11.28
N HIS A 223 -2.12 14.13 12.17
CA HIS A 223 -0.88 14.91 12.26
C HIS A 223 0.36 14.03 12.54
N LEU A 224 0.18 12.87 13.18
CA LEU A 224 1.26 11.90 13.41
C LEU A 224 1.78 11.31 12.11
N VAL A 225 0.87 11.03 11.16
CA VAL A 225 1.20 10.55 9.81
C VAL A 225 1.82 11.71 8.99
N ALA A 226 1.24 12.92 9.07
CA ALA A 226 1.74 14.09 8.35
C ALA A 226 3.21 14.40 8.68
N LYS A 227 3.61 14.28 9.94
CA LYS A 227 5.01 14.47 10.39
C LYS A 227 5.98 13.54 9.65
N LEU A 228 5.58 12.30 9.36
CA LEU A 228 6.42 11.35 8.63
C LEU A 228 6.46 11.65 7.14
N ILE A 229 5.34 12.12 6.56
CA ILE A 229 5.27 12.50 5.16
C ILE A 229 6.22 13.69 4.88
N SER A 230 6.28 14.66 5.80
CA SER A 230 7.08 15.88 5.65
C SER A 230 8.56 15.72 6.00
N ALA A 231 8.95 14.64 6.70
CA ALA A 231 10.34 14.33 7.04
C ALA A 231 11.09 13.69 5.87
#